data_42d3e9a6f8b4dea2780dff925729dda3
#
_entry.id   42d3e9a6f8b4dea2780dff925729dda3
#
_cell.length_a   1.000
_cell.length_b   1.000
_cell.length_c   1.000
_cell.angle_alpha   90.00
_cell.angle_beta   90.00
_cell.angle_gamma   90.00
#
_symmetry.space_group_name_H-M   'P 1'
#
loop_
_entity.id
_entity.type
_entity.pdbx_description
1 polymer ?
#
loop_
_entity_poly.entity_id
_entity_poly.type
_entity_poly.pdbx_seq_one_letter_code
_entity_poly.pdbx_strand_id
1 'polypeptide(L)'
;MTTASAPSEDRAKPTLMLLDGNSLAFRAFYALPAENFKTRGGLTTNAVYGFTAMLINLLRDEAPTHIAAAFDVSRQTFRLQRYPEYKANRSSTPDEFAGQIDITKEVLGALGITVLSEPGFEADDLIATLATQAENEGYRVLVVTGDRDALQLVSDDVTVLYPRKGVSELTRFTPEAVVEKYGLTPRQYPDFAALRGDPSDNLPGIPGVGEKTAAKWIAEYGSLRSLVDNVDAVRGKVGDALRANLASVVRNRELTDLVRDVPLAQTPDTLRLQPWDRDHIHRLFDDLEFRVLRDRLFDTLAAAGGPEVDEGFDVRGGALAPGTVRQWXVGRARRRRAPSGPDGGGYPSAARWGRYRYGRRRRRRRRRLPRYRDADARRRRRVGGLASGSS
;
A
#
# COMPACT_ATOMS: atom_id res chain seq x y z
N MET A 1 -50.57 23.88 -16.43
CA MET A 1 -49.40 23.47 -17.26
C MET A 1 -48.39 22.83 -16.34
N THR A 2 -48.34 21.51 -16.30
CA THR A 2 -47.47 20.75 -15.43
C THR A 2 -46.16 20.51 -16.22
N THR A 3 -45.10 21.18 -15.82
CA THR A 3 -43.77 20.92 -16.38
C THR A 3 -43.32 19.56 -15.91
N ALA A 4 -43.30 18.59 -16.82
CA ALA A 4 -42.67 17.29 -16.56
C ALA A 4 -41.17 17.50 -16.38
N SER A 5 -40.66 17.19 -15.19
CA SER A 5 -39.23 17.15 -14.92
C SER A 5 -38.62 16.02 -15.78
N ALA A 6 -37.63 16.36 -16.58
CA ALA A 6 -36.92 15.36 -17.36
C ALA A 6 -36.28 14.35 -16.40
N PRO A 7 -36.21 13.05 -16.74
CA PRO A 7 -35.56 12.08 -15.88
C PRO A 7 -34.08 12.45 -15.76
N SER A 8 -33.58 12.46 -14.54
CA SER A 8 -32.15 12.65 -14.25
C SER A 8 -31.36 11.54 -14.98
N GLU A 9 -30.53 11.91 -15.90
CA GLU A 9 -29.54 10.99 -16.47
C GLU A 9 -28.79 10.32 -15.31
N ASP A 10 -28.82 9.01 -15.27
CA ASP A 10 -28.10 8.20 -14.29
C ASP A 10 -26.60 8.34 -14.59
N ARG A 11 -26.00 9.47 -14.21
CA ARG A 11 -24.56 9.68 -14.36
C ARG A 11 -23.85 8.73 -13.43
N ALA A 12 -23.07 7.82 -14.01
CA ALA A 12 -22.18 6.95 -13.24
C ALA A 12 -21.36 7.78 -12.24
N LYS A 13 -21.28 7.33 -10.98
CA LYS A 13 -20.51 8.00 -9.93
C LYS A 13 -19.08 8.27 -10.41
N PRO A 14 -18.54 9.48 -10.23
CA PRO A 14 -17.14 9.72 -10.56
C PRO A 14 -16.26 8.81 -9.68
N THR A 15 -15.16 8.32 -10.24
CA THR A 15 -14.24 7.42 -9.54
C THR A 15 -12.96 8.16 -9.19
N LEU A 16 -12.66 8.25 -7.90
CA LEU A 16 -11.39 8.79 -7.39
C LEU A 16 -10.45 7.62 -7.02
N MET A 17 -9.27 7.60 -7.62
CA MET A 17 -8.21 6.64 -7.28
C MET A 17 -7.11 7.34 -6.49
N LEU A 18 -6.81 6.82 -5.29
CA LEU A 18 -5.77 7.35 -4.40
C LEU A 18 -4.66 6.32 -4.27
N LEU A 19 -3.45 6.69 -4.67
CA LEU A 19 -2.28 5.82 -4.67
C LEU A 19 -1.37 6.14 -3.48
N ASP A 20 -0.98 5.13 -2.72
CA ASP A 20 0.08 5.23 -1.71
C ASP A 20 1.43 5.10 -2.43
N GLY A 21 2.03 6.24 -2.79
CA GLY A 21 3.22 6.29 -3.62
C GLY A 21 4.43 5.59 -3.02
N ASN A 22 4.67 5.79 -1.72
CA ASN A 22 5.80 5.16 -1.04
C ASN A 22 5.64 3.65 -0.96
N SER A 23 4.49 3.17 -0.50
CA SER A 23 4.20 1.75 -0.35
C SER A 23 4.31 1.01 -1.68
N LEU A 24 3.72 1.58 -2.74
CA LEU A 24 3.74 0.97 -4.07
C LEU A 24 5.15 0.96 -4.69
N ALA A 25 5.92 2.05 -4.51
CA ALA A 25 7.30 2.12 -5.01
C ALA A 25 8.21 1.12 -4.29
N PHE A 26 8.11 1.02 -2.95
CA PHE A 26 8.86 0.03 -2.18
C PHE A 26 8.48 -1.40 -2.60
N ARG A 27 7.19 -1.64 -2.78
CA ARG A 27 6.73 -2.95 -3.24
C ARG A 27 7.31 -3.31 -4.61
N ALA A 28 7.30 -2.37 -5.54
CA ALA A 28 7.90 -2.56 -6.87
C ALA A 28 9.39 -2.85 -6.77
N PHE A 29 10.10 -2.10 -5.93
CA PHE A 29 11.54 -2.26 -5.70
C PHE A 29 11.89 -3.69 -5.24
N TYR A 30 11.15 -4.22 -4.27
CA TYR A 30 11.42 -5.56 -3.74
C TYR A 30 10.87 -6.70 -4.61
N ALA A 31 9.92 -6.40 -5.51
CA ALA A 31 9.35 -7.39 -6.42
C ALA A 31 10.23 -7.64 -7.65
N LEU A 32 11.03 -6.65 -8.05
CA LEU A 32 11.83 -6.69 -9.27
C LEU A 32 13.33 -6.63 -8.95
N PRO A 33 14.12 -7.63 -9.37
CA PRO A 33 15.58 -7.62 -9.08
C PRO A 33 16.27 -6.40 -9.71
N ALA A 34 16.92 -5.59 -8.89
CA ALA A 34 17.56 -4.33 -9.30
C ALA A 34 18.60 -4.51 -10.42
N GLU A 35 19.31 -5.66 -10.41
CA GLU A 35 20.30 -5.99 -11.42
C GLU A 35 19.75 -6.10 -12.85
N ASN A 36 18.44 -6.36 -13.00
CA ASN A 36 17.78 -6.51 -14.30
C ASN A 36 17.14 -5.20 -14.80
N PHE A 37 17.19 -4.16 -14.00
CA PHE A 37 16.53 -2.87 -14.28
C PHE A 37 17.50 -1.72 -14.08
N LYS A 38 18.54 -1.68 -14.94
CA LYS A 38 19.52 -0.60 -14.96
C LYS A 38 19.61 -0.03 -16.38
N THR A 39 19.65 1.29 -16.47
CA THR A 39 19.94 1.96 -17.74
C THR A 39 21.42 1.72 -18.10
N ARG A 40 21.79 1.97 -19.34
CA ARG A 40 23.20 1.93 -19.82
C ARG A 40 24.08 2.88 -19.01
N GLY A 41 23.51 3.95 -18.49
CA GLY A 41 24.21 4.90 -17.59
C GLY A 41 24.38 4.40 -16.16
N GLY A 42 23.84 3.22 -15.83
CA GLY A 42 23.96 2.61 -14.50
C GLY A 42 22.88 3.01 -13.50
N LEU A 43 21.89 3.80 -13.91
CA LEU A 43 20.77 4.20 -13.04
C LEU A 43 19.84 3.01 -12.79
N THR A 44 19.62 2.66 -11.53
CA THR A 44 18.66 1.61 -11.14
C THR A 44 17.23 2.16 -11.24
N THR A 45 16.34 1.43 -11.91
CA THR A 45 14.99 1.89 -12.26
C THR A 45 13.88 0.90 -11.92
N ASN A 46 14.19 -0.17 -11.18
CA ASN A 46 13.24 -1.26 -10.91
C ASN A 46 11.97 -0.78 -10.19
N ALA A 47 12.08 0.14 -9.22
CA ALA A 47 10.92 0.67 -8.52
C ALA A 47 10.05 1.53 -9.46
N VAL A 48 10.67 2.41 -10.24
CA VAL A 48 9.97 3.25 -11.23
C VAL A 48 9.25 2.37 -12.25
N TYR A 49 9.98 1.38 -12.80
CA TYR A 49 9.40 0.44 -13.79
C TYR A 49 8.18 -0.30 -13.23
N GLY A 50 8.34 -0.90 -12.06
CA GLY A 50 7.26 -1.69 -11.44
C GLY A 50 6.07 -0.83 -11.04
N PHE A 51 6.32 0.36 -10.47
CA PHE A 51 5.27 1.33 -10.13
C PHE A 51 4.49 1.74 -11.40
N THR A 52 5.22 2.12 -12.46
CA THR A 52 4.61 2.55 -13.73
C THR A 52 3.81 1.41 -14.37
N ALA A 53 4.34 0.19 -14.36
CA ALA A 53 3.64 -0.99 -14.88
C ALA A 53 2.33 -1.25 -14.12
N MET A 54 2.34 -1.09 -12.80
CA MET A 54 1.15 -1.21 -11.95
C MET A 54 0.13 -0.11 -12.27
N LEU A 55 0.61 1.13 -12.39
CA LEU A 55 -0.22 2.30 -12.72
C LEU A 55 -0.92 2.11 -14.08
N ILE A 56 -0.21 1.64 -15.12
CA ILE A 56 -0.79 1.36 -16.44
C ILE A 56 -1.96 0.36 -16.33
N ASN A 57 -1.76 -0.72 -15.56
CA ASN A 57 -2.82 -1.70 -15.34
C ASN A 57 -4.02 -1.06 -14.62
N LEU A 58 -3.77 -0.26 -13.59
CA LEU A 58 -4.83 0.42 -12.82
C LEU A 58 -5.63 1.40 -13.70
N LEU A 59 -4.94 2.19 -14.52
CA LEU A 59 -5.60 3.12 -15.45
C LEU A 59 -6.49 2.36 -16.45
N ARG A 60 -5.99 1.25 -17.00
CA ARG A 60 -6.74 0.42 -17.94
C ARG A 60 -7.96 -0.25 -17.29
N ASP A 61 -7.75 -0.88 -16.12
CA ASP A 61 -8.75 -1.77 -15.52
C ASP A 61 -9.82 -1.02 -14.73
N GLU A 62 -9.47 0.12 -14.12
CA GLU A 62 -10.36 0.89 -13.23
C GLU A 62 -10.88 2.18 -13.87
N ALA A 63 -10.22 2.69 -14.92
CA ALA A 63 -10.59 3.91 -15.66
C ALA A 63 -11.03 5.07 -14.76
N PRO A 64 -10.20 5.52 -13.80
CA PRO A 64 -10.60 6.56 -12.86
C PRO A 64 -10.78 7.91 -13.55
N THR A 65 -11.78 8.69 -13.10
CA THR A 65 -11.98 10.07 -13.56
C THR A 65 -11.09 11.06 -12.80
N HIS A 66 -10.75 10.71 -11.55
CA HIS A 66 -9.92 11.50 -10.65
C HIS A 66 -8.83 10.60 -10.06
N ILE A 67 -7.62 11.15 -9.91
CA ILE A 67 -6.49 10.35 -9.43
C ILE A 67 -5.44 11.23 -8.74
N ALA A 68 -4.89 10.75 -7.66
CA ALA A 68 -3.74 11.36 -6.98
C ALA A 68 -2.84 10.30 -6.36
N ALA A 69 -1.57 10.67 -6.17
CA ALA A 69 -0.61 9.82 -5.47
C ALA A 69 -0.03 10.57 -4.28
N ALA A 70 -0.17 10.01 -3.09
CA ALA A 70 0.31 10.58 -1.85
C ALA A 70 1.70 10.04 -1.50
N PHE A 71 2.58 10.93 -1.02
CA PHE A 71 3.94 10.58 -0.62
C PHE A 71 4.28 11.20 0.74
N ASP A 72 5.02 10.47 1.55
CA ASP A 72 5.56 11.02 2.80
C ASP A 72 6.61 12.10 2.50
N VAL A 73 6.55 13.22 3.21
CA VAL A 73 7.60 14.25 3.16
C VAL A 73 8.82 13.79 3.95
N SER A 74 8.59 13.28 5.14
CA SER A 74 9.64 12.84 6.07
C SER A 74 9.07 11.91 7.13
N ARG A 75 9.96 11.38 7.97
CA ARG A 75 9.55 10.57 9.14
C ARG A 75 9.04 11.41 10.31
N GLN A 76 9.15 12.74 10.21
CA GLN A 76 8.77 13.67 11.30
C GLN A 76 7.26 13.93 11.27
N THR A 77 6.50 13.02 11.88
CA THR A 77 5.04 13.10 11.97
C THR A 77 4.60 13.15 13.44
N PHE A 78 3.33 13.46 13.67
CA PHE A 78 2.76 13.45 15.02
C PHE A 78 2.90 12.08 15.70
N ARG A 79 2.90 10.98 14.90
CA ARG A 79 3.08 9.63 15.45
C ARG A 79 4.45 9.46 16.10
N LEU A 80 5.50 9.94 15.43
CA LEU A 80 6.87 9.90 15.98
C LEU A 80 6.99 10.78 17.23
N GLN A 81 6.29 11.93 17.27
CA GLN A 81 6.26 12.81 18.45
C GLN A 81 5.61 12.11 19.65
N ARG A 82 4.51 11.35 19.42
CA ARG A 82 3.80 10.62 20.48
C ARG A 82 4.51 9.34 20.91
N TYR A 83 5.24 8.71 20.00
CA TYR A 83 5.94 7.45 20.25
C TYR A 83 7.29 7.46 19.49
N PRO A 84 8.38 7.86 20.15
CA PRO A 84 9.70 7.98 19.48
C PRO A 84 10.21 6.68 18.87
N GLU A 85 9.70 5.52 19.31
CA GLU A 85 10.06 4.21 18.76
C GLU A 85 9.23 3.83 17.53
N TYR A 86 8.24 4.66 17.13
CA TYR A 86 7.40 4.41 15.96
C TYR A 86 8.26 4.26 14.71
N LYS A 87 8.10 3.12 14.02
CA LYS A 87 8.88 2.77 12.81
C LYS A 87 10.42 2.79 13.00
N ALA A 88 10.91 2.73 14.26
CA ALA A 88 12.35 2.75 14.55
C ALA A 88 13.09 1.50 14.07
N ASN A 89 12.38 0.39 13.90
CA ASN A 89 12.92 -0.87 13.41
C ASN A 89 13.10 -0.93 11.89
N ARG A 90 12.61 0.10 11.14
CA ARG A 90 12.77 0.15 9.69
C ARG A 90 14.22 0.45 9.34
N SER A 91 14.81 -0.39 8.49
CA SER A 91 16.17 -0.19 7.98
C SER A 91 16.27 1.08 7.13
N SER A 92 17.49 1.56 6.92
CA SER A 92 17.74 2.66 6.00
C SER A 92 17.29 2.29 4.59
N THR A 93 16.85 3.29 3.86
CA THR A 93 16.49 3.12 2.44
C THR A 93 17.72 2.62 1.67
N PRO A 94 17.57 1.55 0.87
CA PRO A 94 18.70 1.06 0.06
C PRO A 94 19.23 2.13 -0.90
N ASP A 95 20.54 2.14 -1.12
CA ASP A 95 21.17 3.13 -2.03
C ASP A 95 20.60 3.02 -3.45
N GLU A 96 20.30 1.81 -3.90
CA GLU A 96 19.70 1.56 -5.23
C GLU A 96 18.28 2.12 -5.37
N PHE A 97 17.59 2.36 -4.25
CA PHE A 97 16.26 2.98 -4.25
C PHE A 97 16.34 4.51 -4.29
N ALA A 98 17.50 5.06 -3.93
CA ALA A 98 17.68 6.52 -3.87
C ALA A 98 17.39 7.16 -5.24
N GLY A 99 16.62 8.23 -5.24
CA GLY A 99 16.23 8.96 -6.46
C GLY A 99 15.04 8.35 -7.20
N GLN A 100 14.69 7.09 -7.00
CA GLN A 100 13.59 6.46 -7.74
C GLN A 100 12.22 7.05 -7.37
N ILE A 101 12.05 7.58 -6.16
CA ILE A 101 10.81 8.27 -5.75
C ILE A 101 10.64 9.57 -6.56
N ASP A 102 11.70 10.35 -6.73
CA ASP A 102 11.62 11.62 -7.48
C ASP A 102 11.28 11.35 -8.95
N ILE A 103 11.90 10.33 -9.55
CA ILE A 103 11.59 9.92 -10.93
C ILE A 103 10.12 9.43 -11.02
N THR A 104 9.64 8.69 -10.01
CA THR A 104 8.23 8.24 -9.97
C THR A 104 7.29 9.45 -9.94
N LYS A 105 7.60 10.48 -9.15
CA LYS A 105 6.82 11.71 -9.11
C LYS A 105 6.86 12.45 -10.45
N GLU A 106 7.99 12.43 -11.13
CA GLU A 106 8.13 13.03 -12.47
C GLU A 106 7.25 12.28 -13.50
N VAL A 107 7.23 10.94 -13.46
CA VAL A 107 6.32 10.13 -14.30
C VAL A 107 4.86 10.49 -14.03
N LEU A 108 4.48 10.60 -12.75
CA LEU A 108 3.11 10.97 -12.37
C LEU A 108 2.74 12.37 -12.89
N GLY A 109 3.62 13.34 -12.71
CA GLY A 109 3.41 14.71 -13.21
C GLY A 109 3.26 14.77 -14.72
N ALA A 110 4.08 14.03 -15.47
CA ALA A 110 3.99 13.93 -16.93
C ALA A 110 2.67 13.29 -17.39
N LEU A 111 2.10 12.42 -16.54
CA LEU A 111 0.79 11.79 -16.78
C LEU A 111 -0.39 12.65 -16.33
N GLY A 112 -0.16 13.89 -15.85
CA GLY A 112 -1.21 14.76 -15.36
C GLY A 112 -1.82 14.31 -14.02
N ILE A 113 -1.08 13.49 -13.26
CA ILE A 113 -1.54 12.93 -11.98
C ILE A 113 -1.01 13.80 -10.83
N THR A 114 -1.90 14.28 -9.98
CA THR A 114 -1.54 15.13 -8.84
C THR A 114 -0.73 14.33 -7.81
N VAL A 115 0.41 14.90 -7.42
CA VAL A 115 1.27 14.37 -6.35
C VAL A 115 0.99 15.17 -5.08
N LEU A 116 0.68 14.46 -4.01
CA LEU A 116 0.29 15.02 -2.72
C LEU A 116 1.35 14.73 -1.66
N SER A 117 1.60 15.70 -0.80
CA SER A 117 2.43 15.50 0.40
C SER A 117 2.15 16.63 1.38
N GLU A 118 2.17 16.35 2.69
CA GLU A 118 1.90 17.35 3.72
C GLU A 118 2.85 17.13 4.91
N PRO A 119 3.64 18.14 5.31
CA PRO A 119 4.52 17.99 6.48
C PRO A 119 3.73 17.68 7.76
N GLY A 120 4.27 16.77 8.56
CA GLY A 120 3.66 16.37 9.84
C GLY A 120 2.66 15.22 9.75
N PHE A 121 2.26 14.85 8.54
CA PHE A 121 1.31 13.75 8.27
C PHE A 121 1.97 12.69 7.37
N GLU A 122 1.41 11.50 7.39
CA GLU A 122 1.83 10.40 6.51
C GLU A 122 0.93 10.37 5.26
N ALA A 123 1.41 9.75 4.19
CA ALA A 123 0.63 9.55 2.95
C ALA A 123 -0.75 8.94 3.24
N ASP A 124 -0.80 7.99 4.18
CA ASP A 124 -2.03 7.31 4.58
C ASP A 124 -3.09 8.28 5.17
N ASP A 125 -2.65 9.34 5.89
CA ASP A 125 -3.55 10.34 6.45
C ASP A 125 -4.16 11.21 5.33
N LEU A 126 -3.35 11.56 4.32
CA LEU A 126 -3.83 12.31 3.16
C LEU A 126 -4.86 11.49 2.38
N ILE A 127 -4.54 10.21 2.16
CA ILE A 127 -5.44 9.26 1.50
C ILE A 127 -6.75 9.13 2.29
N ALA A 128 -6.67 8.97 3.61
CA ALA A 128 -7.85 8.84 4.46
C ALA A 128 -8.73 10.08 4.42
N THR A 129 -8.09 11.27 4.43
CA THR A 129 -8.80 12.56 4.35
C THR A 129 -9.57 12.67 3.03
N LEU A 130 -8.87 12.47 1.90
CA LEU A 130 -9.49 12.60 0.58
C LEU A 130 -10.51 11.50 0.29
N ALA A 131 -10.26 10.28 0.77
CA ALA A 131 -11.23 9.18 0.64
C ALA A 131 -12.53 9.52 1.39
N THR A 132 -12.41 10.07 2.61
CA THR A 132 -13.55 10.46 3.43
C THR A 132 -14.34 11.62 2.78
N GLN A 133 -13.64 12.62 2.25
CA GLN A 133 -14.27 13.74 1.54
C GLN A 133 -15.01 13.24 0.30
N ALA A 134 -14.33 12.44 -0.53
CA ALA A 134 -14.88 11.91 -1.78
C ALA A 134 -16.11 11.03 -1.54
N GLU A 135 -16.06 10.15 -0.53
CA GLU A 135 -17.21 9.33 -0.13
C GLU A 135 -18.41 10.22 0.21
N ASN A 136 -18.19 11.27 1.01
CA ASN A 136 -19.26 12.22 1.39
C ASN A 136 -19.81 13.01 0.20
N GLU A 137 -19.00 13.19 -0.85
CA GLU A 137 -19.38 13.88 -2.10
C GLU A 137 -19.96 12.94 -3.16
N GLY A 138 -20.11 11.65 -2.83
CA GLY A 138 -20.77 10.67 -3.72
C GLY A 138 -19.85 10.03 -4.76
N TYR A 139 -18.55 10.08 -4.57
CA TYR A 139 -17.59 9.37 -5.42
C TYR A 139 -17.53 7.88 -5.08
N ARG A 140 -17.21 7.07 -6.07
CA ARG A 140 -16.60 5.75 -5.84
C ARG A 140 -15.11 5.97 -5.60
N VAL A 141 -14.57 5.41 -4.52
CA VAL A 141 -13.16 5.60 -4.15
C VAL A 141 -12.38 4.28 -4.21
N LEU A 142 -11.22 4.32 -4.84
CA LEU A 142 -10.29 3.21 -4.91
C LEU A 142 -8.98 3.62 -4.21
N VAL A 143 -8.66 3.00 -3.10
CA VAL A 143 -7.41 3.23 -2.36
C VAL A 143 -6.43 2.11 -2.72
N VAL A 144 -5.32 2.45 -3.35
CA VAL A 144 -4.30 1.47 -3.76
C VAL A 144 -3.10 1.56 -2.82
N THR A 145 -2.96 0.61 -1.93
CA THR A 145 -1.89 0.61 -0.91
C THR A 145 -1.52 -0.82 -0.48
N GLY A 146 -0.26 -1.01 -0.11
CA GLY A 146 0.21 -2.22 0.56
C GLY A 146 0.08 -2.16 2.08
N ASP A 147 -0.50 -1.11 2.64
CA ASP A 147 -0.72 -0.99 4.08
C ASP A 147 -2.13 -1.47 4.45
N ARG A 148 -2.20 -2.31 5.46
CA ARG A 148 -3.48 -2.88 5.95
C ARG A 148 -4.26 -1.90 6.81
N ASP A 149 -3.63 -0.88 7.34
CA ASP A 149 -4.34 0.11 8.14
C ASP A 149 -5.37 0.88 7.31
N ALA A 150 -5.17 0.96 5.98
CA ALA A 150 -6.17 1.50 5.06
C ALA A 150 -7.49 0.70 5.05
N LEU A 151 -7.51 -0.55 5.56
CA LEU A 151 -8.76 -1.34 5.64
C LEU A 151 -9.83 -0.67 6.51
N GLN A 152 -9.43 0.22 7.41
CA GLN A 152 -10.38 1.03 8.21
C GLN A 152 -11.18 2.03 7.36
N LEU A 153 -10.74 2.30 6.11
CA LEU A 153 -11.42 3.21 5.19
C LEU A 153 -12.51 2.53 4.38
N VAL A 154 -12.49 1.20 4.31
CA VAL A 154 -13.40 0.42 3.46
C VAL A 154 -14.87 0.67 3.85
N SER A 155 -15.68 0.94 2.84
CA SER A 155 -17.12 1.14 2.97
C SER A 155 -17.82 0.67 1.67
N ASP A 156 -19.11 0.93 1.53
CA ASP A 156 -19.86 0.60 0.31
C ASP A 156 -19.32 1.38 -0.92
N ASP A 157 -18.78 2.57 -0.70
CA ASP A 157 -18.24 3.43 -1.76
C ASP A 157 -16.69 3.44 -1.78
N VAL A 158 -16.01 2.93 -0.75
CA VAL A 158 -14.53 2.91 -0.66
C VAL A 158 -14.02 1.46 -0.71
N THR A 159 -13.26 1.13 -1.75
CA THR A 159 -12.60 -0.18 -1.91
C THR A 159 -11.09 -0.02 -1.79
N VAL A 160 -10.45 -0.89 -1.00
CA VAL A 160 -8.97 -0.95 -0.94
C VAL A 160 -8.47 -2.02 -1.91
N LEU A 161 -7.60 -1.60 -2.84
CA LEU A 161 -6.89 -2.45 -3.78
C LEU A 161 -5.51 -2.77 -3.20
N TYR A 162 -5.35 -3.97 -2.68
CA TYR A 162 -4.16 -4.39 -1.94
C TYR A 162 -3.26 -5.26 -2.84
N PRO A 163 -2.03 -4.83 -3.18
CA PRO A 163 -1.12 -5.65 -3.98
C PRO A 163 -0.76 -6.96 -3.27
N ARG A 164 -0.97 -8.09 -3.95
CA ARG A 164 -0.79 -9.42 -3.38
C ARG A 164 0.54 -10.06 -3.73
N LYS A 165 0.85 -10.16 -5.03
CA LYS A 165 2.08 -10.78 -5.52
C LYS A 165 2.62 -9.99 -6.71
N GLY A 166 3.87 -9.60 -6.63
CA GLY A 166 4.48 -8.78 -7.67
C GLY A 166 3.81 -7.41 -7.79
N VAL A 167 3.68 -6.94 -9.02
CA VAL A 167 3.14 -5.62 -9.36
C VAL A 167 1.79 -5.68 -10.11
N SER A 168 1.23 -6.89 -10.31
CA SER A 168 0.05 -7.06 -11.18
C SER A 168 -1.17 -7.65 -10.47
N GLU A 169 -0.99 -8.31 -9.33
CA GLU A 169 -2.07 -9.04 -8.67
C GLU A 169 -2.60 -8.26 -7.47
N LEU A 170 -3.87 -7.86 -7.53
CA LEU A 170 -4.54 -7.05 -6.49
C LEU A 170 -5.65 -7.85 -5.83
N THR A 171 -5.76 -7.73 -4.51
CA THR A 171 -6.93 -8.17 -3.75
C THR A 171 -7.83 -6.97 -3.52
N ARG A 172 -9.11 -7.09 -3.85
CA ARG A 172 -10.13 -6.06 -3.59
C ARG A 172 -10.73 -6.30 -2.21
N PHE A 173 -10.59 -5.33 -1.34
CA PHE A 173 -11.24 -5.36 -0.02
C PHE A 173 -12.48 -4.48 -0.05
N THR A 174 -13.63 -5.12 -0.08
CA THR A 174 -14.95 -4.55 0.21
C THR A 174 -15.29 -4.82 1.68
N PRO A 175 -16.38 -4.25 2.23
CA PRO A 175 -16.80 -4.59 3.59
C PRO A 175 -16.93 -6.10 3.81
N GLU A 176 -17.52 -6.82 2.86
CA GLU A 176 -17.70 -8.29 2.94
C GLU A 176 -16.35 -9.01 2.95
N ALA A 177 -15.41 -8.57 2.12
CA ALA A 177 -14.07 -9.19 2.07
C ALA A 177 -13.29 -8.97 3.37
N VAL A 178 -13.47 -7.83 4.03
CA VAL A 178 -12.88 -7.56 5.35
C VAL A 178 -13.51 -8.48 6.39
N VAL A 179 -14.84 -8.59 6.41
CA VAL A 179 -15.57 -9.48 7.34
C VAL A 179 -15.17 -10.94 7.10
N GLU A 180 -15.14 -11.38 5.84
CA GLU A 180 -14.74 -12.76 5.50
C GLU A 180 -13.34 -13.09 6.02
N LYS A 181 -12.41 -12.14 5.89
CA LYS A 181 -11.01 -12.38 6.23
C LYS A 181 -10.71 -12.27 7.72
N TYR A 182 -11.30 -11.30 8.40
CA TYR A 182 -10.96 -10.97 9.79
C TYR A 182 -12.07 -11.27 10.80
N GLY A 183 -13.31 -11.50 10.35
CA GLY A 183 -14.48 -11.64 11.22
C GLY A 183 -14.91 -10.31 11.84
N LEU A 184 -14.51 -9.18 11.25
CA LEU A 184 -14.69 -7.83 11.80
C LEU A 184 -15.11 -6.87 10.70
N THR A 185 -15.86 -5.84 11.06
CA THR A 185 -16.16 -4.74 10.15
C THR A 185 -14.91 -3.87 9.91
N PRO A 186 -14.85 -3.13 8.78
CA PRO A 186 -13.76 -2.18 8.57
C PRO A 186 -13.52 -1.21 9.73
N ARG A 187 -14.59 -0.68 10.31
CA ARG A 187 -14.52 0.27 11.45
C ARG A 187 -13.86 -0.34 12.69
N GLN A 188 -13.92 -1.67 12.83
CA GLN A 188 -13.31 -2.38 13.95
C GLN A 188 -11.83 -2.71 13.71
N TYR A 189 -11.33 -2.50 12.49
CA TYR A 189 -9.96 -2.88 12.12
C TYR A 189 -8.88 -2.17 12.99
N PRO A 190 -8.97 -0.86 13.25
CA PRO A 190 -7.96 -0.20 14.12
C PRO A 190 -7.95 -0.75 15.55
N ASP A 191 -9.10 -1.10 16.09
CA ASP A 191 -9.22 -1.69 17.44
C ASP A 191 -8.51 -3.06 17.48
N PHE A 192 -8.74 -3.87 16.46
CA PHE A 192 -8.10 -5.17 16.28
C PHE A 192 -6.58 -5.03 16.13
N ALA A 193 -6.12 -4.09 15.28
CA ALA A 193 -4.71 -3.84 15.04
C ALA A 193 -3.99 -3.39 16.32
N ALA A 194 -4.64 -2.52 17.11
CA ALA A 194 -4.09 -2.05 18.39
C ALA A 194 -3.84 -3.18 19.39
N LEU A 195 -4.72 -4.18 19.44
CA LEU A 195 -4.58 -5.35 20.34
C LEU A 195 -3.50 -6.31 19.84
N ARG A 196 -3.50 -6.59 18.54
CA ARG A 196 -2.55 -7.50 17.90
C ARG A 196 -1.13 -6.93 17.90
N GLY A 197 -1.05 -5.59 17.81
CA GLY A 197 0.18 -4.88 17.52
C GLY A 197 0.51 -4.92 16.03
N ASP A 198 1.49 -4.09 15.64
CA ASP A 198 2.01 -4.06 14.29
C ASP A 198 3.55 -4.01 14.30
N PRO A 199 4.21 -5.14 13.99
CA PRO A 199 5.67 -5.16 13.94
C PRO A 199 6.26 -4.24 12.86
N SER A 200 5.55 -3.96 11.77
CA SER A 200 6.07 -3.09 10.69
C SER A 200 6.18 -1.64 11.15
N ASP A 201 5.33 -1.24 12.10
CA ASP A 201 5.33 0.10 12.70
C ASP A 201 5.95 0.13 14.10
N ASN A 202 6.52 -1.00 14.52
CA ASN A 202 7.15 -1.15 15.83
C ASN A 202 6.14 -0.94 16.98
N LEU A 203 4.87 -1.31 16.75
CA LEU A 203 3.81 -1.24 17.77
C LEU A 203 3.69 -2.60 18.46
N PRO A 204 4.08 -2.71 19.74
CA PRO A 204 4.03 -4.00 20.44
C PRO A 204 2.60 -4.44 20.69
N GLY A 205 2.29 -5.70 20.37
CA GLY A 205 1.03 -6.32 20.72
C GLY A 205 1.03 -6.84 22.15
N ILE A 206 -0.12 -7.34 22.59
CA ILE A 206 -0.28 -7.93 23.93
C ILE A 206 0.34 -9.33 23.93
N PRO A 207 1.24 -9.66 24.88
CA PRO A 207 1.80 -11.01 24.97
C PRO A 207 0.73 -12.10 25.03
N GLY A 208 0.81 -13.07 24.11
CA GLY A 208 -0.14 -14.17 24.02
C GLY A 208 -1.43 -13.85 23.26
N VAL A 209 -1.58 -12.63 22.77
CA VAL A 209 -2.75 -12.20 21.99
C VAL A 209 -2.36 -12.05 20.52
N GLY A 210 -2.75 -13.03 19.72
CA GLY A 210 -2.59 -12.97 18.26
C GLY A 210 -3.89 -12.60 17.57
N GLU A 211 -3.90 -12.69 16.24
CA GLU A 211 -5.05 -12.29 15.40
C GLU A 211 -6.37 -12.91 15.88
N LYS A 212 -6.39 -14.20 16.16
CA LYS A 212 -7.64 -14.89 16.57
C LYS A 212 -8.22 -14.36 17.88
N THR A 213 -7.35 -14.10 18.87
CA THR A 213 -7.80 -13.59 20.18
C THR A 213 -8.25 -12.14 20.07
N ALA A 214 -7.49 -11.32 19.36
CA ALA A 214 -7.84 -9.91 19.14
C ALA A 214 -9.19 -9.79 18.40
N ALA A 215 -9.36 -10.54 17.31
CA ALA A 215 -10.62 -10.54 16.54
C ALA A 215 -11.79 -11.01 17.39
N LYS A 216 -11.61 -12.10 18.16
CA LYS A 216 -12.66 -12.62 19.07
C LYS A 216 -13.10 -11.55 20.07
N TRP A 217 -12.13 -10.86 20.71
CA TRP A 217 -12.46 -9.84 21.71
C TRP A 217 -13.21 -8.68 21.09
N ILE A 218 -12.78 -8.19 19.92
CA ILE A 218 -13.46 -7.06 19.25
C ILE A 218 -14.87 -7.48 18.78
N ALA A 219 -15.03 -8.71 18.29
CA ALA A 219 -16.35 -9.22 17.92
C ALA A 219 -17.26 -9.36 19.15
N GLU A 220 -16.73 -9.84 20.29
CA GLU A 220 -17.48 -10.06 21.53
C GLU A 220 -17.88 -8.76 22.23
N TYR A 221 -16.93 -7.81 22.34
CA TYR A 221 -17.16 -6.54 23.07
C TYR A 221 -17.61 -5.38 22.16
N GLY A 222 -17.57 -5.57 20.83
CA GLY A 222 -17.97 -4.57 19.85
C GLY A 222 -16.89 -3.56 19.50
N SER A 223 -16.08 -3.15 20.48
CA SER A 223 -15.01 -2.17 20.32
C SER A 223 -13.91 -2.34 21.37
N LEU A 224 -12.75 -1.77 21.10
CA LEU A 224 -11.66 -1.71 22.07
C LEU A 224 -12.08 -0.93 23.34
N ARG A 225 -12.80 0.17 23.17
CA ARG A 225 -13.30 0.95 24.30
C ARG A 225 -14.15 0.08 25.24
N SER A 226 -15.14 -0.61 24.68
CA SER A 226 -16.00 -1.49 25.47
C SER A 226 -15.19 -2.62 26.13
N LEU A 227 -14.19 -3.17 25.44
CA LEU A 227 -13.31 -4.19 26.00
C LEU A 227 -12.52 -3.63 27.21
N VAL A 228 -11.98 -2.42 27.10
CA VAL A 228 -11.23 -1.74 28.18
C VAL A 228 -12.15 -1.46 29.37
N ASP A 229 -13.36 -0.96 29.12
CA ASP A 229 -14.36 -0.67 30.16
C ASP A 229 -14.77 -1.95 30.91
N ASN A 230 -14.64 -3.13 30.28
CA ASN A 230 -14.98 -4.44 30.87
C ASN A 230 -13.75 -5.33 31.07
N VAL A 231 -12.56 -4.75 31.21
CA VAL A 231 -11.29 -5.50 31.24
C VAL A 231 -11.24 -6.55 32.36
N ASP A 232 -11.90 -6.32 33.47
CA ASP A 232 -11.93 -7.24 34.62
C ASP A 232 -12.75 -8.50 34.36
N ALA A 233 -13.65 -8.47 33.37
CA ALA A 233 -14.40 -9.65 32.93
C ALA A 233 -13.53 -10.60 32.08
N VAL A 234 -12.42 -10.11 31.52
CA VAL A 234 -11.50 -10.92 30.70
C VAL A 234 -10.64 -11.79 31.62
N ARG A 235 -10.92 -13.09 31.66
CA ARG A 235 -10.28 -14.03 32.58
C ARG A 235 -9.01 -14.66 32.00
N GLY A 236 -8.19 -15.20 32.91
CA GLY A 236 -7.01 -16.00 32.58
C GLY A 236 -5.80 -15.18 32.18
N LYS A 237 -4.72 -15.86 31.82
CA LYS A 237 -3.40 -15.24 31.56
C LYS A 237 -3.45 -14.14 30.50
N VAL A 238 -4.31 -14.28 29.47
CA VAL A 238 -4.44 -13.24 28.42
C VAL A 238 -5.18 -12.02 28.95
N GLY A 239 -6.13 -12.18 29.87
CA GLY A 239 -6.77 -11.06 30.57
C GLY A 239 -5.78 -10.30 31.46
N ASP A 240 -4.93 -11.04 32.19
CA ASP A 240 -3.87 -10.43 33.00
C ASP A 240 -2.90 -9.67 32.08
N ALA A 241 -2.52 -10.24 30.94
CA ALA A 241 -1.66 -9.56 29.96
C ALA A 241 -2.32 -8.32 29.38
N LEU A 242 -3.63 -8.36 29.09
CA LEU A 242 -4.38 -7.17 28.62
C LEU A 242 -4.32 -6.05 29.66
N ARG A 243 -4.65 -6.34 30.94
CA ARG A 243 -4.61 -5.36 32.02
C ARG A 243 -3.23 -4.72 32.19
N ALA A 244 -2.18 -5.55 32.09
CA ALA A 244 -0.79 -5.09 32.21
C ALA A 244 -0.34 -4.21 31.01
N ASN A 245 -1.02 -4.27 29.87
CA ASN A 245 -0.61 -3.58 28.63
C ASN A 245 -1.62 -2.53 28.15
N LEU A 246 -2.60 -2.12 28.97
CA LEU A 246 -3.66 -1.19 28.58
C LEU A 246 -3.11 0.11 27.98
N ALA A 247 -2.10 0.71 28.62
CA ALA A 247 -1.52 1.96 28.14
C ALA A 247 -0.93 1.82 26.73
N SER A 248 -0.26 0.70 26.46
CA SER A 248 0.30 0.41 25.13
C SER A 248 -0.80 0.21 24.09
N VAL A 249 -1.86 -0.49 24.45
CA VAL A 249 -2.99 -0.75 23.55
C VAL A 249 -3.72 0.56 23.19
N VAL A 250 -3.97 1.43 24.17
CA VAL A 250 -4.61 2.73 23.94
C VAL A 250 -3.73 3.59 23.02
N ARG A 251 -2.43 3.66 23.30
CA ARG A 251 -1.46 4.36 22.45
C ARG A 251 -1.46 3.76 21.03
N ASN A 252 -1.39 2.43 20.89
CA ASN A 252 -1.41 1.77 19.58
C ASN A 252 -2.66 2.17 18.80
N ARG A 253 -3.83 2.21 19.47
CA ARG A 253 -5.09 2.58 18.84
C ARG A 253 -5.03 4.01 18.26
N GLU A 254 -4.43 4.94 19.03
CA GLU A 254 -4.25 6.32 18.56
C GLU A 254 -3.29 6.43 17.37
N LEU A 255 -2.26 5.57 17.34
CA LEU A 255 -1.25 5.59 16.27
C LEU A 255 -1.73 4.88 14.99
N THR A 256 -2.59 3.88 15.13
CA THR A 256 -3.17 3.13 14.00
C THR A 256 -4.32 3.92 13.34
N ASP A 257 -4.97 4.80 14.06
CA ASP A 257 -6.07 5.61 13.54
C ASP A 257 -5.55 6.58 12.48
N LEU A 258 -6.20 6.57 11.31
CA LEU A 258 -5.83 7.49 10.22
C LEU A 258 -6.58 8.81 10.38
N VAL A 259 -5.85 9.91 10.25
CA VAL A 259 -6.41 11.27 10.30
C VAL A 259 -7.26 11.49 9.04
N ARG A 260 -8.49 11.98 9.23
CA ARG A 260 -9.45 12.15 8.11
C ARG A 260 -9.80 13.63 7.84
N ASP A 261 -9.04 14.53 8.45
CA ASP A 261 -9.27 15.98 8.35
C ASP A 261 -7.97 16.77 8.26
N VAL A 262 -6.97 16.20 7.58
CA VAL A 262 -5.72 16.90 7.26
C VAL A 262 -6.07 18.16 6.45
N PRO A 263 -5.52 19.34 6.79
CA PRO A 263 -5.83 20.59 6.09
C PRO A 263 -5.16 20.65 4.71
N LEU A 264 -5.71 19.93 3.74
CA LEU A 264 -5.19 19.88 2.36
C LEU A 264 -5.76 21.02 1.54
N ALA A 265 -4.95 21.55 0.64
CA ALA A 265 -5.40 22.54 -0.36
C ALA A 265 -6.24 21.86 -1.46
N GLN A 266 -6.02 20.57 -1.70
CA GLN A 266 -6.72 19.79 -2.71
C GLN A 266 -8.02 19.21 -2.15
N THR A 267 -9.05 19.19 -3.00
CA THR A 267 -10.33 18.51 -2.74
C THR A 267 -10.54 17.43 -3.82
N PRO A 268 -11.46 16.47 -3.63
CA PRO A 268 -11.69 15.44 -4.65
C PRO A 268 -11.87 15.99 -6.06
N ASP A 269 -12.65 17.05 -6.23
CA ASP A 269 -12.93 17.66 -7.54
C ASP A 269 -11.66 18.20 -8.22
N THR A 270 -10.70 18.71 -7.45
CA THR A 270 -9.43 19.25 -8.01
C THR A 270 -8.46 18.16 -8.49
N LEU A 271 -8.76 16.89 -8.18
CA LEU A 271 -7.91 15.73 -8.52
C LEU A 271 -8.29 15.11 -9.85
N ARG A 272 -9.10 15.80 -10.65
CA ARG A 272 -9.47 15.32 -11.98
C ARG A 272 -8.22 14.98 -12.79
N LEU A 273 -8.20 13.81 -13.43
CA LEU A 273 -7.09 13.39 -14.29
C LEU A 273 -6.90 14.42 -15.41
N GLN A 274 -5.72 15.03 -15.46
CA GLN A 274 -5.40 16.07 -16.42
C GLN A 274 -4.84 15.46 -17.71
N PRO A 275 -4.88 16.21 -18.84
CA PRO A 275 -4.21 15.77 -20.06
C PRO A 275 -2.72 15.52 -19.79
N TRP A 276 -2.22 14.45 -20.34
CA TRP A 276 -0.83 14.02 -20.17
C TRP A 276 0.12 14.72 -21.17
N ASP A 277 1.37 14.94 -20.75
CA ASP A 277 2.41 15.56 -21.60
C ASP A 277 3.12 14.47 -22.40
N ARG A 278 2.65 14.23 -23.63
CA ARG A 278 3.14 13.19 -24.53
C ARG A 278 4.65 13.31 -24.78
N ASP A 279 5.12 14.53 -25.09
CA ASP A 279 6.54 14.75 -25.40
C ASP A 279 7.43 14.56 -24.18
N HIS A 280 6.96 14.98 -23.01
CA HIS A 280 7.68 14.76 -21.75
C HIS A 280 7.77 13.25 -21.47
N ILE A 281 6.68 12.52 -21.62
CA ILE A 281 6.67 11.05 -21.42
C ILE A 281 7.63 10.36 -22.40
N HIS A 282 7.63 10.76 -23.68
CA HIS A 282 8.56 10.19 -24.65
C HIS A 282 10.01 10.37 -24.20
N ARG A 283 10.41 11.59 -23.85
CA ARG A 283 11.78 11.90 -23.42
C ARG A 283 12.12 11.11 -22.14
N LEU A 284 11.24 11.16 -21.14
CA LEU A 284 11.47 10.51 -19.86
C LEU A 284 11.61 8.98 -20.02
N PHE A 285 10.74 8.35 -20.81
CA PHE A 285 10.80 6.90 -21.01
C PHE A 285 11.99 6.48 -21.90
N ASP A 286 12.46 7.34 -22.82
CA ASP A 286 13.69 7.10 -23.56
C ASP A 286 14.91 7.17 -22.62
N ASP A 287 14.98 8.18 -21.73
CA ASP A 287 16.05 8.31 -20.73
C ASP A 287 16.07 7.13 -19.75
N LEU A 288 14.90 6.61 -19.39
CA LEU A 288 14.75 5.43 -18.51
C LEU A 288 14.89 4.09 -19.27
N GLU A 289 14.97 4.13 -20.59
CA GLU A 289 15.03 2.97 -21.49
C GLU A 289 13.78 2.06 -21.38
N PHE A 290 12.59 2.65 -21.12
CA PHE A 290 11.30 1.97 -20.89
C PHE A 290 10.47 1.79 -22.19
N ARG A 291 11.04 1.26 -23.26
CA ARG A 291 10.38 1.18 -24.58
C ARG A 291 9.04 0.42 -24.53
N VAL A 292 9.06 -0.82 -24.05
CA VAL A 292 7.86 -1.66 -23.97
C VAL A 292 6.79 -1.03 -23.06
N LEU A 293 7.23 -0.45 -21.97
CA LEU A 293 6.31 0.18 -21.00
C LEU A 293 5.67 1.45 -21.59
N ARG A 294 6.44 2.21 -22.40
CA ARG A 294 5.93 3.36 -23.15
C ARG A 294 4.82 2.97 -24.10
N ASP A 295 5.06 1.94 -24.92
CA ASP A 295 4.07 1.48 -25.92
C ASP A 295 2.77 1.05 -25.22
N ARG A 296 2.88 0.26 -24.15
CA ARG A 296 1.72 -0.15 -23.33
C ARG A 296 0.98 1.05 -22.74
N LEU A 297 1.70 2.06 -22.27
CA LEU A 297 1.10 3.29 -21.71
C LEU A 297 0.29 4.03 -22.78
N PHE A 298 0.87 4.21 -23.97
CA PHE A 298 0.19 4.91 -25.07
C PHE A 298 -1.06 4.16 -25.53
N ASP A 299 -0.99 2.83 -25.64
CA ASP A 299 -2.16 2.02 -25.95
C ASP A 299 -3.28 2.20 -24.91
N THR A 300 -2.90 2.23 -23.62
CA THR A 300 -3.86 2.42 -22.51
C THR A 300 -4.50 3.81 -22.55
N LEU A 301 -3.70 4.86 -22.74
CA LEU A 301 -4.18 6.24 -22.77
C LEU A 301 -5.06 6.51 -24.01
N ALA A 302 -4.71 5.95 -25.16
CA ALA A 302 -5.51 6.05 -26.38
C ALA A 302 -6.89 5.39 -26.21
N ALA A 303 -6.94 4.22 -25.56
CA ALA A 303 -8.18 3.49 -25.30
C ALA A 303 -9.09 4.24 -24.31
N ALA A 304 -8.51 5.04 -23.41
CA ALA A 304 -9.25 5.81 -22.40
C ALA A 304 -9.89 7.10 -22.95
N GLY A 305 -9.78 7.36 -24.26
CA GLY A 305 -10.38 8.54 -24.88
C GLY A 305 -9.67 9.85 -24.53
N GLY A 306 -8.35 9.79 -24.42
CA GLY A 306 -7.54 11.01 -24.27
C GLY A 306 -7.80 11.97 -25.44
N PRO A 307 -7.57 13.27 -25.27
CA PRO A 307 -7.87 14.25 -26.30
C PRO A 307 -7.26 13.83 -27.65
N GLU A 308 -8.08 13.81 -28.68
CA GLU A 308 -7.61 13.53 -30.03
C GLU A 308 -6.43 14.45 -30.34
N VAL A 309 -5.29 13.84 -30.62
CA VAL A 309 -4.11 14.60 -31.05
C VAL A 309 -4.45 15.21 -32.39
N ASP A 310 -4.46 16.53 -32.47
CA ASP A 310 -4.56 17.21 -33.76
C ASP A 310 -3.38 16.73 -34.64
N GLU A 311 -3.69 15.96 -35.68
CA GLU A 311 -2.70 15.36 -36.59
C GLU A 311 -2.00 16.41 -37.47
N GLY A 312 -1.76 17.61 -36.94
CA GLY A 312 -1.22 18.75 -37.66
C GLY A 312 0.27 19.01 -37.52
N PHE A 313 1.10 17.97 -37.22
CA PHE A 313 2.56 18.23 -37.16
C PHE A 313 3.33 17.45 -38.23
N ASP A 314 3.71 18.15 -39.29
CA ASP A 314 4.55 17.62 -40.37
C ASP A 314 6.01 17.48 -39.87
N VAL A 315 6.44 16.23 -39.66
CA VAL A 315 7.82 15.94 -39.25
C VAL A 315 8.76 16.06 -40.47
N ARG A 316 9.08 17.29 -40.85
CA ARG A 316 10.22 17.51 -41.79
C ARG A 316 11.46 17.83 -40.96
N GLY A 317 12.42 16.91 -41.02
CA GLY A 317 13.68 16.87 -40.36
C GLY A 317 14.38 18.18 -40.02
N GLY A 318 14.46 18.46 -38.74
CA GLY A 318 15.49 19.35 -38.19
C GLY A 318 16.52 18.50 -37.46
N ALA A 319 17.78 18.59 -37.88
CA ALA A 319 18.86 17.93 -37.17
C ALA A 319 18.94 18.50 -35.74
N LEU A 320 18.74 17.60 -34.76
CA LEU A 320 18.89 17.96 -33.35
C LEU A 320 20.35 18.26 -33.04
N ALA A 321 20.63 19.45 -32.50
CA ALA A 321 21.91 19.75 -31.86
C ALA A 321 22.16 18.70 -30.74
N PRO A 322 23.40 18.28 -30.50
CA PRO A 322 23.69 17.29 -29.44
C PRO A 322 23.19 17.81 -28.11
N GLY A 323 22.16 17.14 -27.61
CA GLY A 323 21.46 17.56 -26.40
C GLY A 323 22.33 17.42 -25.17
N THR A 324 22.18 18.36 -24.28
CA THR A 324 22.78 18.35 -22.96
C THR A 324 22.24 17.12 -22.19
N VAL A 325 23.10 16.16 -21.96
CA VAL A 325 22.76 15.03 -21.10
C VAL A 325 22.48 15.60 -19.69
N ARG A 326 21.24 15.55 -19.24
CA ARG A 326 20.94 15.85 -17.84
C ARG A 326 21.65 14.82 -16.97
N GLN A 327 22.71 15.24 -16.32
CA GLN A 327 23.38 14.45 -15.29
C GLN A 327 22.49 14.48 -14.04
N TRP A 328 21.87 13.39 -13.77
CA TRP A 328 21.21 13.20 -12.50
C TRP A 328 22.26 13.17 -11.40
N UNK A 329 22.54 14.15 -10.83
CA UNK A 329 23.29 14.15 -10.02
C UNK A 329 22.96 13.40 -9.05
N VAL A 330 23.37 12.48 -8.97
CA VAL A 330 23.42 11.75 -7.71
C VAL A 330 24.03 12.74 -6.71
N GLY A 331 23.20 13.34 -5.93
CA GLY A 331 23.64 14.29 -4.91
C GLY A 331 24.61 13.59 -3.97
N ARG A 332 25.90 13.80 -4.20
CA ARG A 332 26.90 13.46 -3.18
C ARG A 332 26.60 14.39 -2.00
N ALA A 333 26.07 13.80 -0.94
CA ALA A 333 25.97 14.47 0.33
C ALA A 333 27.36 15.01 0.68
N ARG A 334 27.55 16.31 0.53
CA ARG A 334 28.76 16.98 1.02
C ARG A 334 28.76 16.79 2.54
N ARG A 335 29.63 15.93 3.01
CA ARG A 335 29.98 15.87 4.43
C ARG A 335 30.49 17.28 4.81
N ARG A 336 29.67 18.04 5.48
CA ARG A 336 30.13 19.26 6.16
C ARG A 336 31.10 18.79 7.26
N ARG A 337 32.38 19.16 7.15
CA ARG A 337 33.35 18.99 8.24
C ARG A 337 32.82 19.77 9.43
N ALA A 338 32.61 19.06 10.53
CA ALA A 338 32.37 19.71 11.82
C ALA A 338 33.65 20.44 12.25
N PRO A 339 33.51 21.61 12.89
CA PRO A 339 34.69 22.32 13.40
C PRO A 339 35.36 21.49 14.52
N SER A 340 36.67 21.40 14.48
CA SER A 340 37.50 20.77 15.50
C SER A 340 37.50 21.63 16.77
N GLY A 341 36.92 21.13 17.83
CA GLY A 341 37.08 21.71 19.18
C GLY A 341 37.95 20.75 20.02
N PRO A 342 38.68 21.25 21.00
CA PRO A 342 39.65 20.44 21.73
C PRO A 342 39.07 19.70 22.92
N ASP A 343 39.75 18.59 23.25
CA ASP A 343 39.86 17.89 24.53
C ASP A 343 38.80 16.91 25.02
N GLY A 344 39.19 15.65 25.01
CA GLY A 344 39.45 14.89 26.24
C GLY A 344 38.26 14.10 26.83
N GLY A 345 38.14 12.82 26.51
CA GLY A 345 37.28 11.91 27.24
C GLY A 345 37.09 10.58 26.54
N GLY A 346 37.89 9.61 26.92
CA GLY A 346 37.86 8.27 26.30
C GLY A 346 36.60 7.50 26.65
N TYR A 347 36.03 6.84 25.64
CA TYR A 347 34.99 5.81 25.81
C TYR A 347 35.59 4.42 25.51
N PRO A 348 35.20 3.39 26.24
CA PRO A 348 35.79 2.06 26.06
C PRO A 348 35.28 1.36 24.80
N SER A 349 36.18 0.56 24.24
CA SER A 349 36.02 -0.21 23.01
C SER A 349 34.90 -1.23 23.06
N ALA A 350 34.08 -1.24 22.01
CA ALA A 350 33.10 -2.28 21.77
C ALA A 350 33.80 -3.57 21.27
N ALA A 351 33.67 -4.60 22.05
CA ALA A 351 34.10 -5.93 21.65
C ALA A 351 32.91 -6.88 21.58
N ARG A 352 32.86 -7.61 20.47
CA ARG A 352 32.16 -8.87 20.25
C ARG A 352 30.66 -8.84 20.00
N TRP A 353 30.30 -8.89 18.70
CA TRP A 353 29.11 -9.63 18.28
C TRP A 353 29.55 -10.71 17.29
N GLY A 354 29.19 -11.96 17.63
CA GLY A 354 29.64 -13.15 16.92
C GLY A 354 29.04 -13.31 15.53
N ARG A 355 29.84 -13.85 14.66
CA ARG A 355 29.48 -14.19 13.27
C ARG A 355 28.52 -15.38 13.25
N TYR A 356 27.31 -15.19 12.73
CA TYR A 356 26.46 -16.32 12.37
C TYR A 356 26.87 -16.84 10.99
N ARG A 357 27.45 -18.05 10.96
CA ARG A 357 27.72 -18.78 9.72
C ARG A 357 26.46 -19.49 9.24
N TYR A 358 26.02 -19.20 8.06
CA TYR A 358 25.04 -20.01 7.33
C TYR A 358 25.72 -21.30 6.86
N GLY A 359 25.42 -22.41 7.50
CA GLY A 359 25.89 -23.72 7.08
C GLY A 359 25.02 -24.31 5.97
N ARG A 360 25.57 -24.46 4.78
CA ARG A 360 24.97 -25.24 3.71
C ARG A 360 25.03 -26.72 4.09
N ARG A 361 23.88 -27.36 4.31
CA ARG A 361 23.79 -28.82 4.30
C ARG A 361 22.92 -29.26 3.13
N ARG A 362 23.57 -29.77 2.09
CA ARG A 362 22.96 -30.61 1.08
C ARG A 362 22.76 -32.00 1.66
N ARG A 363 21.52 -32.51 1.75
CA ARG A 363 21.26 -33.93 1.78
C ARG A 363 20.03 -34.24 0.91
N ARG A 364 20.29 -34.88 -0.21
CA ARG A 364 19.31 -35.57 -1.02
C ARG A 364 18.85 -36.82 -0.26
N ARG A 365 17.54 -36.95 0.00
CA ARG A 365 16.90 -38.25 0.18
C ARG A 365 15.59 -38.25 -0.58
N ARG A 366 15.55 -39.05 -1.64
CA ARG A 366 14.32 -39.42 -2.32
C ARG A 366 13.53 -40.33 -1.38
N ARG A 367 12.32 -39.95 -0.99
CA ARG A 367 11.35 -40.87 -0.44
C ARG A 367 10.19 -40.99 -1.45
N ARG A 368 9.91 -42.24 -1.82
CA ARG A 368 8.77 -42.64 -2.66
C ARG A 368 7.45 -42.40 -1.91
N LEU A 369 6.49 -41.80 -2.59
CA LEU A 369 5.12 -41.65 -2.13
C LEU A 369 4.38 -42.98 -2.32
N PRO A 370 3.57 -43.45 -1.38
CA PRO A 370 2.73 -44.61 -1.58
C PRO A 370 1.51 -44.26 -2.44
N ARG A 371 1.16 -45.14 -3.34
CA ARG A 371 -0.02 -45.04 -4.21
C ARG A 371 -1.28 -45.26 -3.37
N TYR A 372 -2.22 -44.34 -3.43
CA TYR A 372 -3.56 -44.51 -2.88
C TYR A 372 -4.33 -45.47 -3.79
N ARG A 373 -4.70 -46.63 -3.24
CA ARG A 373 -5.66 -47.58 -3.86
C ARG A 373 -6.95 -47.54 -3.07
N ASP A 374 -8.02 -47.40 -3.80
CA ASP A 374 -9.44 -47.58 -3.53
C ASP A 374 -9.86 -48.04 -2.12
N ALA A 375 -10.61 -47.20 -1.44
CA ALA A 375 -11.44 -47.53 -0.29
C ALA A 375 -12.89 -47.10 -0.55
N ASP A 376 -13.50 -47.64 -1.62
CA ASP A 376 -14.94 -47.39 -1.87
C ASP A 376 -15.66 -48.68 -2.21
N ALA A 377 -15.61 -49.67 -1.27
CA ALA A 377 -16.31 -50.94 -1.42
C ALA A 377 -16.84 -51.53 -0.11
N ARG A 378 -17.15 -50.69 0.88
CA ARG A 378 -17.80 -51.24 2.12
C ARG A 378 -18.86 -50.34 2.75
N ARG A 379 -19.75 -49.76 1.93
CA ARG A 379 -20.93 -49.03 2.43
C ARG A 379 -22.20 -49.31 1.63
N ARG A 380 -22.37 -50.57 1.14
CA ARG A 380 -23.65 -50.98 0.54
C ARG A 380 -24.02 -52.39 1.04
N ARG A 381 -24.24 -52.56 2.35
CA ARG A 381 -25.01 -53.69 2.93
C ARG A 381 -25.35 -53.37 4.38
N ARG A 382 -26.36 -52.50 4.58
CA ARG A 382 -27.18 -52.44 5.81
C ARG A 382 -28.27 -51.39 5.65
N VAL A 383 -29.15 -51.58 4.69
CA VAL A 383 -30.54 -51.08 4.76
C VAL A 383 -31.37 -52.08 3.95
N GLY A 384 -31.90 -53.05 4.61
CA GLY A 384 -32.80 -54.02 4.04
C GLY A 384 -33.30 -54.93 5.15
N GLY A 385 -34.44 -54.61 5.70
CA GLY A 385 -35.11 -55.50 6.67
C GLY A 385 -35.69 -54.72 7.83
N LEU A 386 -36.92 -54.32 7.63
CA LEU A 386 -37.99 -54.38 8.62
C LEU A 386 -39.20 -53.56 8.11
N ALA A 387 -40.03 -54.22 7.35
CA ALA A 387 -41.40 -53.80 7.17
C ALA A 387 -42.24 -55.07 7.36
N SER A 388 -43.11 -55.06 8.37
CA SER A 388 -44.42 -55.71 8.41
C SER A 388 -44.84 -55.91 9.84
N GLY A 389 -46.08 -55.55 10.14
CA GLY A 389 -46.81 -55.95 11.35
C GLY A 389 -47.59 -54.83 11.99
N SER A 390 -48.65 -54.49 11.41
CA SER A 390 -50.08 -54.45 11.81
C SER A 390 -50.37 -54.09 13.28
N SER A 391 -51.17 -53.15 13.48
CA SER A 391 -52.50 -52.89 13.97
C SER A 391 -52.65 -51.45 14.36
#